data_560308effb300f8926c144a46c07d5b1
#
_entry.id   560308effb300f8926c144a46c07d5b1
#
_cell.length_a   1.000
_cell.length_b   1.000
_cell.length_c   1.000
_cell.angle_alpha   90.00
_cell.angle_beta   90.00
_cell.angle_gamma   90.00
#
_symmetry.space_group_name_H-M   'P 1'
#
loop_
_entity.id
_entity.type
_entity.pdbx_description
1 polymer ?
#
loop_
_entity_poly.entity_id
_entity_poly.type
_entity_poly.pdbx_seq_one_letter_code
_entity_poly.pdbx_strand_id
1 'polypeptide(L)'
;MLLASRITLIASLPLLTIVAGCSQSKGPELTRITGLVTFEGKPVGPGTVGFVPTDPQGSPASGTIEKNGKFKMSVFNPGDGALPGSYKVAVTVVKEPAHGDDKGNLFPPTFLSPERYMNPDTSGFTITVEKRKPQDVKFELKP
;
A
#
# COMPACT_ATOMS: atom_id res chain seq x y z
N MET A 1 37.69 -11.39 80.65
CA MET A 1 37.79 -12.08 79.35
C MET A 1 36.71 -11.57 78.47
N LEU A 2 37.07 -10.74 77.50
CA LEU A 2 36.15 -10.02 76.66
C LEU A 2 36.09 -10.75 75.32
N LEU A 3 34.92 -11.32 74.95
CA LEU A 3 34.66 -11.80 73.59
C LEU A 3 33.92 -10.69 72.82
N ALA A 4 34.67 -10.11 71.91
CA ALA A 4 34.12 -9.14 70.96
C ALA A 4 33.37 -9.86 69.84
N SER A 5 32.05 -9.76 69.84
CA SER A 5 31.19 -10.22 68.76
C SER A 5 31.21 -9.20 67.62
N ARG A 6 31.79 -9.58 66.50
CA ARG A 6 31.79 -8.77 65.25
C ARG A 6 30.49 -9.04 64.52
N ILE A 7 29.56 -8.08 64.53
CA ILE A 7 28.35 -8.10 63.69
C ILE A 7 28.76 -7.62 62.29
N THR A 8 28.79 -8.54 61.35
CA THR A 8 29.01 -8.24 59.93
C THR A 8 27.66 -7.81 59.33
N LEU A 9 27.53 -6.53 59.04
CA LEU A 9 26.34 -5.96 58.39
C LEU A 9 26.46 -6.24 56.86
N ILE A 10 25.68 -7.20 56.37
CA ILE A 10 25.57 -7.48 54.92
C ILE A 10 24.55 -6.49 54.35
N ALA A 11 25.07 -5.46 53.67
CA ALA A 11 24.25 -4.54 52.91
C ALA A 11 23.81 -5.23 51.60
N SER A 12 22.57 -5.71 51.55
CA SER A 12 21.99 -6.18 50.32
C SER A 12 21.52 -5.01 49.46
N LEU A 13 22.24 -4.79 48.37
CA LEU A 13 21.92 -3.80 47.36
C LEU A 13 20.85 -4.35 46.45
N PRO A 14 19.62 -3.77 46.33
CA PRO A 14 18.62 -4.24 45.37
C PRO A 14 19.05 -3.86 43.99
N LEU A 15 19.33 -4.85 43.15
CA LEU A 15 19.55 -4.70 41.71
C LEU A 15 18.28 -4.24 41.04
N LEU A 16 18.17 -2.96 40.79
CA LEU A 16 17.06 -2.34 40.07
C LEU A 16 17.16 -2.73 38.59
N THR A 17 16.46 -3.80 38.18
CA THR A 17 16.34 -4.19 36.78
C THR A 17 15.45 -3.19 36.06
N ILE A 18 16.06 -2.27 35.30
CA ILE A 18 15.35 -1.38 34.37
C ILE A 18 14.89 -2.25 33.19
N VAL A 19 13.63 -2.64 33.20
CA VAL A 19 12.98 -3.25 32.04
C VAL A 19 12.77 -2.10 31.04
N ALA A 20 13.72 -1.94 30.10
CA ALA A 20 13.52 -1.09 28.93
C ALA A 20 12.42 -1.74 28.10
N GLY A 21 11.17 -1.33 28.31
CA GLY A 21 10.05 -1.67 27.47
C GLY A 21 10.30 -1.13 26.06
N CYS A 22 10.59 -2.01 25.12
CA CYS A 22 10.55 -1.67 23.70
C CYS A 22 9.13 -1.24 23.38
N SER A 23 8.87 0.06 23.34
CA SER A 23 7.67 0.64 22.77
C SER A 23 7.72 0.32 21.28
N GLN A 24 7.09 -0.77 20.87
CA GLN A 24 6.85 -1.03 19.45
C GLN A 24 5.93 0.07 18.97
N SER A 25 6.48 1.05 18.27
CA SER A 25 5.68 2.01 17.51
C SER A 25 4.89 1.18 16.49
N LYS A 26 3.58 1.02 16.73
CA LYS A 26 2.70 0.47 15.71
C LYS A 26 2.83 1.37 14.49
N GLY A 27 3.32 0.81 13.39
CA GLY A 27 3.33 1.50 12.10
C GLY A 27 1.94 1.98 11.72
N PRO A 28 1.83 2.80 10.66
CA PRO A 28 0.53 3.31 10.23
C PRO A 28 -0.43 2.15 9.95
N GLU A 29 -1.67 2.30 10.39
CA GLU A 29 -2.68 1.28 10.25
C GLU A 29 -3.21 1.25 8.82
N LEU A 30 -2.82 0.23 8.07
CA LEU A 30 -3.24 0.01 6.70
C LEU A 30 -4.53 -0.80 6.62
N THR A 31 -5.36 -0.48 5.64
CA THR A 31 -6.57 -1.24 5.31
C THR A 31 -6.34 -1.99 4.00
N ARG A 32 -6.57 -3.30 4.00
CA ARG A 32 -6.43 -4.13 2.81
C ARG A 32 -7.46 -3.74 1.76
N ILE A 33 -6.99 -3.43 0.56
CA ILE A 33 -7.81 -3.11 -0.60
C ILE A 33 -7.46 -4.07 -1.72
N THR A 34 -8.46 -4.77 -2.21
CA THR A 34 -8.39 -5.62 -3.40
C THR A 34 -9.41 -5.13 -4.42
N GLY A 35 -9.29 -5.58 -5.65
CA GLY A 35 -10.33 -5.25 -6.61
C GLY A 35 -10.13 -5.87 -7.99
N LEU A 36 -11.00 -5.45 -8.89
CA LEU A 36 -11.08 -5.90 -10.27
C LEU A 36 -11.22 -4.71 -11.21
N VAL A 37 -10.43 -4.72 -12.28
CA VAL A 37 -10.56 -3.76 -13.38
C VAL A 37 -11.22 -4.46 -14.56
N THR A 38 -12.25 -3.84 -15.12
CA THR A 38 -12.93 -4.33 -16.32
C THR A 38 -12.99 -3.26 -17.38
N PHE A 39 -12.99 -3.67 -18.65
CA PHE A 39 -13.29 -2.82 -19.80
C PHE A 39 -14.45 -3.42 -20.54
N GLU A 40 -15.56 -2.66 -20.71
CA GLU A 40 -16.81 -3.15 -21.28
C GLU A 40 -17.29 -4.47 -20.64
N GLY A 41 -17.19 -4.55 -19.29
CA GLY A 41 -17.61 -5.72 -18.52
C GLY A 41 -16.64 -6.90 -18.49
N LYS A 42 -15.55 -6.87 -19.26
CA LYS A 42 -14.54 -7.93 -19.30
C LYS A 42 -13.33 -7.58 -18.44
N PRO A 43 -12.82 -8.50 -17.60
CA PRO A 43 -11.58 -8.29 -16.87
C PRO A 43 -10.40 -7.98 -17.81
N VAL A 44 -9.60 -6.96 -17.48
CA VAL A 44 -8.48 -6.51 -18.31
C VAL A 44 -7.23 -6.25 -17.49
N GLY A 45 -6.11 -6.55 -18.10
CA GLY A 45 -4.74 -6.36 -17.57
C GLY A 45 -3.73 -6.90 -18.58
N PRO A 46 -2.45 -6.73 -18.31
CA PRO A 46 -1.82 -6.14 -17.12
C PRO A 46 -1.91 -4.61 -17.08
N GLY A 47 -1.62 -4.04 -15.92
CA GLY A 47 -1.65 -2.60 -15.74
C GLY A 47 -1.35 -2.15 -14.32
N THR A 48 -1.77 -0.93 -14.01
CA THR A 48 -1.57 -0.30 -12.71
C THR A 48 -2.80 0.48 -12.28
N VAL A 49 -3.16 0.38 -11.00
CA VAL A 49 -4.11 1.26 -10.31
C VAL A 49 -3.33 2.17 -9.38
N GLY A 50 -3.56 3.47 -9.45
CA GLY A 50 -2.97 4.46 -8.56
C GLY A 50 -4.03 5.14 -7.72
N PHE A 51 -3.82 5.21 -6.41
CA PHE A 51 -4.61 6.00 -5.47
C PHE A 51 -3.85 7.25 -5.11
N VAL A 52 -4.37 8.40 -5.49
CA VAL A 52 -3.80 9.71 -5.17
C VAL A 52 -4.63 10.34 -4.07
N PRO A 53 -4.06 10.59 -2.88
CA PRO A 53 -4.80 11.14 -1.76
C PRO A 53 -5.30 12.55 -2.09
N THR A 54 -6.53 12.85 -1.63
CA THR A 54 -7.08 14.21 -1.74
C THR A 54 -6.54 15.13 -0.64
N ASP A 55 -6.05 14.54 0.46
CA ASP A 55 -5.37 15.24 1.53
C ASP A 55 -3.88 15.39 1.20
N PRO A 56 -3.30 16.61 1.23
CA PRO A 56 -1.86 16.82 1.01
C PRO A 56 -0.94 16.06 1.98
N GLN A 57 -1.43 15.67 3.15
CA GLN A 57 -0.71 14.86 4.15
C GLN A 57 -0.89 13.35 3.92
N GLY A 58 -1.75 12.96 2.99
CA GLY A 58 -2.00 11.57 2.67
C GLY A 58 -0.83 10.91 1.93
N SER A 59 -0.76 9.58 1.99
CA SER A 59 0.23 8.81 1.25
C SER A 59 -0.43 8.13 0.05
N PRO A 60 0.17 8.22 -1.14
CA PRO A 60 -0.34 7.51 -2.31
C PRO A 60 -0.18 5.99 -2.13
N ALA A 61 -1.06 5.24 -2.77
CA ALA A 61 -0.97 3.80 -2.87
C ALA A 61 -1.04 3.36 -4.33
N SER A 62 -0.46 2.22 -4.64
CA SER A 62 -0.49 1.66 -5.99
C SER A 62 -0.75 0.16 -5.97
N GLY A 63 -1.32 -0.36 -7.05
CA GLY A 63 -1.56 -1.78 -7.22
C GLY A 63 -1.27 -2.21 -8.65
N THR A 64 -0.63 -3.37 -8.80
CA THR A 64 -0.44 -3.99 -10.11
C THR A 64 -1.70 -4.76 -10.49
N ILE A 65 -2.22 -4.49 -11.68
CA ILE A 65 -3.33 -5.25 -12.27
C ILE A 65 -2.74 -6.49 -12.94
N GLU A 66 -3.20 -7.66 -12.53
CA GLU A 66 -2.85 -8.93 -13.15
C GLU A 66 -3.59 -9.11 -14.49
N LYS A 67 -3.18 -10.09 -15.29
CA LYS A 67 -3.84 -10.41 -16.58
C LYS A 67 -5.34 -10.71 -16.45
N ASN A 68 -5.78 -11.20 -15.29
CA ASN A 68 -7.19 -11.48 -14.96
C ASN A 68 -7.96 -10.27 -14.45
N GLY A 69 -7.36 -9.07 -14.48
CA GLY A 69 -7.95 -7.83 -14.01
C GLY A 69 -7.90 -7.60 -12.51
N LYS A 70 -7.47 -8.57 -11.72
CA LYS A 70 -7.37 -8.44 -10.26
C LYS A 70 -6.17 -7.61 -9.84
N PHE A 71 -6.33 -6.88 -8.74
CA PHE A 71 -5.24 -6.11 -8.13
C PHE A 71 -5.32 -6.10 -6.60
N LYS A 72 -4.20 -5.79 -5.98
CA LYS A 72 -4.07 -5.52 -4.54
C LYS A 72 -3.32 -4.21 -4.37
N MET A 73 -3.82 -3.35 -3.50
CA MET A 73 -3.15 -2.08 -3.21
C MET A 73 -1.98 -2.25 -2.25
N SER A 74 -1.00 -1.40 -2.41
CA SER A 74 0.26 -1.41 -1.65
C SER A 74 0.72 0.02 -1.39
N VAL A 75 1.22 0.26 -0.18
CA VAL A 75 1.89 1.54 0.18
C VAL A 75 3.36 1.29 0.46
N PHE A 76 3.69 0.41 1.40
CA PHE A 76 5.06 0.13 1.83
C PHE A 76 5.54 -1.26 1.39
N ASN A 77 4.64 -2.26 1.41
CA ASN A 77 4.95 -3.63 1.04
C ASN A 77 3.86 -4.19 0.12
N PRO A 78 4.19 -5.16 -0.75
CA PRO A 78 3.22 -5.75 -1.67
C PRO A 78 1.95 -6.25 -0.97
N GLY A 79 0.80 -5.71 -1.34
CA GLY A 79 -0.51 -6.13 -0.85
C GLY A 79 -0.85 -5.70 0.58
N ASP A 80 -0.10 -4.77 1.17
CA ASP A 80 -0.35 -4.27 2.53
C ASP A 80 -1.57 -3.35 2.64
N GLY A 81 -2.06 -2.82 1.52
CA GLY A 81 -3.29 -2.05 1.46
C GLY A 81 -3.08 -0.56 1.20
N ALA A 82 -3.92 0.27 1.81
CA ALA A 82 -3.85 1.73 1.74
C ALA A 82 -4.13 2.34 3.12
N LEU A 83 -3.66 3.57 3.34
CA LEU A 83 -4.02 4.33 4.52
C LEU A 83 -5.47 4.78 4.45
N PRO A 84 -6.18 4.90 5.60
CA PRO A 84 -7.51 5.48 5.63
C PRO A 84 -7.50 6.91 5.07
N GLY A 85 -8.50 7.24 4.28
CA GLY A 85 -8.64 8.55 3.65
C GLY A 85 -9.38 8.50 2.33
N SER A 86 -9.52 9.67 1.70
CA SER A 86 -10.16 9.80 0.39
C SER A 86 -9.12 9.92 -0.71
N TYR A 87 -9.37 9.25 -1.83
CA TYR A 87 -8.45 9.17 -2.96
C TYR A 87 -9.16 9.39 -4.29
N LYS A 88 -8.47 10.04 -5.20
CA LYS A 88 -8.75 9.98 -6.64
C LYS A 88 -8.00 8.80 -7.22
N VAL A 89 -8.57 8.12 -8.20
CA VAL A 89 -8.02 6.87 -8.73
C VAL A 89 -7.64 7.04 -10.20
N ALA A 90 -6.44 6.60 -10.54
CA ALA A 90 -6.00 6.46 -11.93
C ALA A 90 -5.88 4.98 -12.27
N VAL A 91 -6.27 4.61 -13.49
CA VAL A 91 -6.18 3.24 -13.99
C VAL A 91 -5.51 3.23 -15.34
N THR A 92 -4.38 2.52 -15.44
CA THR A 92 -3.65 2.33 -16.68
C THR A 92 -3.61 0.85 -17.02
N VAL A 93 -4.16 0.46 -18.17
CA VAL A 93 -4.11 -0.92 -18.66
C VAL A 93 -3.28 -0.94 -19.93
N VAL A 94 -2.23 -1.76 -19.94
CA VAL A 94 -1.31 -1.90 -21.07
C VAL A 94 -1.90 -2.91 -22.06
N LYS A 95 -2.01 -2.51 -23.32
CA LYS A 95 -2.38 -3.40 -24.43
C LYS A 95 -1.14 -4.10 -24.97
N GLU A 96 -0.12 -3.32 -25.28
CA GLU A 96 1.17 -3.80 -25.76
C GLU A 96 2.29 -3.09 -24.99
N PRO A 97 3.24 -3.82 -24.41
CA PRO A 97 4.38 -3.21 -23.72
C PRO A 97 5.33 -2.54 -24.74
N ALA A 98 6.14 -1.62 -24.26
CA ALA A 98 7.22 -1.08 -25.07
C ALA A 98 8.13 -2.24 -25.56
N HIS A 99 8.49 -2.22 -26.82
CA HIS A 99 9.36 -3.25 -27.40
C HIS A 99 10.28 -2.66 -28.48
N GLY A 100 11.36 -3.37 -28.77
CA GLY A 100 12.24 -3.05 -29.90
C GLY A 100 12.20 -4.16 -30.95
N ASP A 101 12.49 -3.79 -32.21
CA ASP A 101 12.70 -4.75 -33.29
C ASP A 101 14.19 -5.09 -33.49
N ASP A 102 14.47 -6.10 -34.32
CA ASP A 102 15.83 -6.53 -34.65
C ASP A 102 16.64 -5.45 -35.41
N LYS A 103 15.99 -4.40 -35.84
CA LYS A 103 16.61 -3.25 -36.56
C LYS A 103 16.94 -2.10 -35.62
N GLY A 104 16.66 -2.25 -34.32
CA GLY A 104 16.93 -1.24 -33.29
C GLY A 104 15.86 -0.15 -33.19
N ASN A 105 14.69 -0.31 -33.82
CA ASN A 105 13.58 0.60 -33.64
C ASN A 105 12.89 0.34 -32.28
N LEU A 106 12.53 1.41 -31.57
CA LEU A 106 11.80 1.34 -30.31
C LEU A 106 10.34 1.75 -30.53
N PHE A 107 9.43 0.93 -30.07
CA PHE A 107 7.99 1.15 -30.10
C PHE A 107 7.51 1.46 -28.68
N PRO A 108 6.82 2.59 -28.46
CA PRO A 108 6.27 2.92 -27.15
C PRO A 108 5.14 1.96 -26.77
N PRO A 109 4.80 1.85 -25.48
CA PRO A 109 3.66 1.04 -25.04
C PRO A 109 2.36 1.60 -25.61
N THR A 110 1.41 0.72 -25.90
CA THR A 110 0.03 1.10 -26.22
C THR A 110 -0.88 0.72 -25.06
N PHE A 111 -1.97 1.49 -24.88
CA PHE A 111 -2.86 1.33 -23.74
C PHE A 111 -4.27 0.93 -24.20
N LEU A 112 -4.88 0.06 -23.40
CA LEU A 112 -6.30 -0.31 -23.56
C LEU A 112 -7.20 0.71 -22.84
N SER A 113 -6.73 1.23 -21.70
CA SER A 113 -7.46 2.25 -20.96
C SER A 113 -7.49 3.57 -21.74
N PRO A 114 -8.68 4.19 -21.93
CA PRO A 114 -8.77 5.56 -22.42
C PRO A 114 -7.96 6.52 -21.56
N GLU A 115 -7.37 7.54 -22.18
CA GLU A 115 -6.46 8.50 -21.54
C GLU A 115 -7.06 9.16 -20.29
N ARG A 116 -8.39 9.43 -20.31
CA ARG A 116 -9.08 10.03 -19.16
C ARG A 116 -8.92 9.24 -17.86
N TYR A 117 -8.81 7.91 -17.92
CA TYR A 117 -8.64 7.08 -16.74
C TYR A 117 -7.21 7.03 -16.21
N MET A 118 -6.23 7.40 -17.04
CA MET A 118 -4.82 7.41 -16.66
C MET A 118 -4.46 8.63 -15.79
N ASN A 119 -5.34 9.62 -15.74
CA ASN A 119 -5.20 10.80 -14.89
C ASN A 119 -6.24 10.77 -13.76
N PRO A 120 -5.82 10.87 -12.48
CA PRO A 120 -6.74 10.82 -11.33
C PRO A 120 -7.78 11.95 -11.33
N ASP A 121 -7.46 13.10 -11.93
CA ASP A 121 -8.38 14.25 -11.98
C ASP A 121 -9.50 14.10 -13.03
N THR A 122 -9.27 13.29 -14.05
CA THR A 122 -10.22 13.10 -15.17
C THR A 122 -10.86 11.73 -15.20
N SER A 123 -10.38 10.78 -14.40
CA SER A 123 -10.89 9.40 -14.37
C SER A 123 -12.34 9.29 -13.90
N GLY A 124 -12.78 10.20 -13.05
CA GLY A 124 -14.08 10.14 -12.38
C GLY A 124 -14.16 9.07 -11.27
N PHE A 125 -13.09 8.32 -11.02
CA PHE A 125 -13.04 7.33 -9.96
C PHE A 125 -12.51 7.93 -8.66
N THR A 126 -13.28 7.70 -7.59
CA THR A 126 -12.90 8.08 -6.22
C THR A 126 -13.15 6.90 -5.29
N ILE A 127 -12.40 6.82 -4.21
CA ILE A 127 -12.59 5.84 -3.15
C ILE A 127 -12.32 6.48 -1.79
N THR A 128 -13.10 6.10 -0.79
CA THR A 128 -12.80 6.37 0.61
C THR A 128 -12.39 5.07 1.28
N VAL A 129 -11.15 5.04 1.76
CA VAL A 129 -10.61 3.89 2.52
C VAL A 129 -10.99 4.06 3.97
N GLU A 130 -11.81 3.15 4.49
CA GLU A 130 -12.24 3.14 5.88
C GLU A 130 -11.21 2.42 6.75
N LYS A 131 -11.02 2.92 7.95
CA LYS A 131 -10.09 2.32 8.93
C LYS A 131 -10.56 0.93 9.32
N ARG A 132 -9.65 -0.06 9.28
CA ARG A 132 -9.90 -1.46 9.70
C ARG A 132 -11.01 -2.19 8.95
N LYS A 133 -11.40 -1.71 7.80
CA LYS A 133 -12.47 -2.31 7.01
C LYS A 133 -11.94 -2.71 5.62
N PRO A 134 -11.49 -3.94 5.43
CA PRO A 134 -11.06 -4.42 4.12
C PRO A 134 -12.14 -4.16 3.06
N GLN A 135 -11.72 -3.74 1.88
CA GLN A 135 -12.61 -3.37 0.79
C GLN A 135 -12.22 -4.13 -0.48
N ASP A 136 -13.23 -4.57 -1.22
CA ASP A 136 -13.09 -5.12 -2.55
C ASP A 136 -13.82 -4.20 -3.53
N VAL A 137 -13.08 -3.62 -4.47
CA VAL A 137 -13.59 -2.55 -5.34
C VAL A 137 -13.53 -2.95 -6.81
N LYS A 138 -14.44 -2.41 -7.61
CA LYS A 138 -14.48 -2.65 -9.05
C LYS A 138 -14.37 -1.32 -9.80
N PHE A 139 -13.42 -1.25 -10.73
CA PHE A 139 -13.30 -0.14 -11.67
C PHE A 139 -13.69 -0.61 -13.06
N GLU A 140 -14.78 -0.07 -13.57
CA GLU A 140 -15.26 -0.37 -14.91
C GLU A 140 -14.88 0.75 -15.87
N LEU A 141 -13.99 0.44 -16.81
CA LEU A 141 -13.60 1.33 -17.87
C LEU A 141 -14.58 1.23 -19.03
N LYS A 142 -14.89 2.36 -19.62
CA LYS A 142 -15.72 2.49 -20.83
C LYS A 142 -14.94 3.23 -21.90
N PRO A 143 -15.24 3.02 -23.20
CA PRO A 143 -14.65 3.76 -24.31
C PRO A 143 -14.77 5.27 -24.17
#